data_b975121f0f48d9066a6ec87216b22ed5
#
_entry.id   b975121f0f48d9066a6ec87216b22ed5
#
_cell.length_a   1.000
_cell.length_b   1.000
_cell.length_c   1.000
_cell.angle_alpha   90.00
_cell.angle_beta   90.00
_cell.angle_gamma   90.00
#
_symmetry.space_group_name_H-M   'P 1'
#
loop_
_entity.id
_entity.type
_entity.pdbx_description
1 polymer ?
#
loop_
_entity_poly.entity_id
_entity_poly.type
_entity_poly.pdbx_seq_one_letter_code
_entity_poly.pdbx_strand_id
1 'polypeptide(L)'
;GSNVKGGHVSIEQAKIYAEWLAARYHDKPNIVWLNGGDIHGSDTVDVWNAIGYTFMQKDSGHLVTFHPRGRTQSSWWYHEKPWLDFNMFQSGHRNYDQDDTELSYGEDNWRYAETDYDLVPVKPTLDGEPSYEHIPQGLHDTLQPYWNDNDVRRYAYWSVFAGSCGFTYGHNSVMQFYRPGDRKGSFGVRKFWFDGIHDPGAGQMKHLKKLMLSCPYFERIPDQSLIANQGK
;
A
#
# COMPACT_ATOMS: atom_id res chain seq x y z
N GLY A 1 7.66 6.78 9.89
CA GLY A 1 6.92 6.14 10.95
C GLY A 1 7.63 6.16 12.30
N SER A 2 8.67 5.33 12.50
CA SER A 2 9.27 5.08 13.84
C SER A 2 9.83 6.34 14.53
N ASN A 3 10.44 7.26 13.81
CA ASN A 3 10.98 8.50 14.40
C ASN A 3 9.87 9.42 14.91
N VAL A 4 8.74 9.48 14.24
CA VAL A 4 7.57 10.24 14.69
C VAL A 4 6.97 9.58 15.91
N LYS A 5 6.75 8.26 15.89
CA LYS A 5 6.24 7.48 17.03
C LYS A 5 7.15 7.61 18.26
N GLY A 6 8.46 7.66 18.07
CA GLY A 6 9.45 7.85 19.13
C GLY A 6 9.52 9.28 19.68
N GLY A 7 8.71 10.23 19.19
CA GLY A 7 8.72 11.61 19.63
C GLY A 7 9.93 12.43 19.17
N HIS A 8 10.68 11.93 18.18
CA HIS A 8 11.86 12.62 17.65
C HIS A 8 11.53 13.71 16.64
N VAL A 9 10.27 13.83 16.25
CA VAL A 9 9.78 14.84 15.30
C VAL A 9 8.62 15.58 15.94
N SER A 10 8.77 16.86 16.19
CA SER A 10 7.69 17.72 16.67
C SER A 10 6.73 18.10 15.53
N ILE A 11 5.53 18.57 15.87
CA ILE A 11 4.55 19.08 14.90
C ILE A 11 5.16 20.20 14.05
N GLU A 12 5.92 21.11 14.65
CA GLU A 12 6.54 22.22 13.95
C GLU A 12 7.62 21.75 12.97
N GLN A 13 8.48 20.82 13.38
CA GLN A 13 9.47 20.21 12.49
C GLN A 13 8.82 19.47 11.33
N ALA A 14 7.72 18.78 11.58
CA ALA A 14 6.95 18.07 10.55
C ALA A 14 6.38 19.04 9.50
N LYS A 15 5.81 20.16 9.92
CA LYS A 15 5.32 21.23 9.03
C LYS A 15 6.44 21.80 8.18
N ILE A 16 7.55 22.23 8.80
CA ILE A 16 8.71 22.79 8.09
C ILE A 16 9.22 21.82 7.03
N TYR A 17 9.31 20.54 7.37
CA TYR A 17 9.76 19.51 6.43
C TYR A 17 8.78 19.31 5.27
N ALA A 18 7.48 19.24 5.56
CA ALA A 18 6.44 19.12 4.54
C ALA A 18 6.40 20.34 3.61
N GLU A 19 6.52 21.56 4.15
CA GLU A 19 6.62 22.79 3.35
C GLU A 19 7.85 22.78 2.44
N TRP A 20 8.99 22.34 2.94
CA TRP A 20 10.22 22.24 2.14
C TRP A 20 10.05 21.22 1.00
N LEU A 21 9.44 20.06 1.26
CA LEU A 21 9.16 19.05 0.25
C LEU A 21 8.21 19.59 -0.83
N ALA A 22 7.10 20.19 -0.40
CA ALA A 22 6.13 20.81 -1.29
C ALA A 22 6.79 21.84 -2.21
N ALA A 23 7.54 22.79 -1.63
CA ALA A 23 8.23 23.82 -2.40
C ALA A 23 9.27 23.25 -3.38
N ARG A 24 9.95 22.15 -3.01
CA ARG A 24 10.97 21.52 -3.84
C ARG A 24 10.41 20.75 -5.03
N TYR A 25 9.24 20.17 -4.91
CA TYR A 25 8.73 19.18 -5.86
C TYR A 25 7.40 19.56 -6.53
N HIS A 26 6.83 20.74 -6.24
CA HIS A 26 5.54 21.17 -6.77
C HIS A 26 5.44 21.18 -8.31
N ASP A 27 6.57 21.28 -9.01
CA ASP A 27 6.66 21.28 -10.47
C ASP A 27 6.89 19.89 -11.09
N LYS A 28 6.89 18.82 -10.28
CA LYS A 28 7.17 17.43 -10.71
C LYS A 28 5.87 16.64 -10.85
N PRO A 29 5.33 16.45 -12.06
CA PRO A 29 3.99 15.90 -12.26
C PRO A 29 3.80 14.43 -11.86
N ASN A 30 4.86 13.75 -11.45
CA ASN A 30 4.86 12.33 -11.09
C ASN A 30 4.96 12.09 -9.58
N ILE A 31 4.59 13.07 -8.75
CA ILE A 31 4.61 12.96 -7.29
C ILE A 31 3.22 12.63 -6.75
N VAL A 32 3.19 11.74 -5.79
CA VAL A 32 2.09 11.52 -4.85
C VAL A 32 2.67 11.55 -3.44
N TRP A 33 2.10 12.35 -2.56
CA TRP A 33 2.57 12.47 -1.18
C TRP A 33 2.06 11.31 -0.34
N LEU A 34 2.98 10.51 0.17
CA LEU A 34 2.72 9.38 1.05
C LEU A 34 3.03 9.79 2.50
N ASN A 35 2.01 10.10 3.26
CA ASN A 35 2.11 10.36 4.69
C ASN A 35 2.16 9.04 5.47
N GLY A 36 2.68 9.02 6.69
CA GLY A 36 2.74 7.81 7.52
C GLY A 36 3.98 6.95 7.28
N GLY A 37 3.77 5.71 6.84
CA GLY A 37 4.82 4.70 6.60
C GLY A 37 4.90 3.66 7.71
N ASP A 38 4.22 2.55 7.50
CA ASP A 38 4.21 1.34 8.34
C ASP A 38 3.89 1.61 9.82
N ILE A 39 2.89 2.45 10.07
CA ILE A 39 2.49 2.91 11.39
C ILE A 39 0.96 2.91 11.54
N HIS A 40 0.47 2.70 12.76
CA HIS A 40 -0.94 2.96 13.07
C HIS A 40 -1.25 4.45 12.96
N GLY A 41 -2.30 4.82 12.26
CA GLY A 41 -2.71 6.20 12.12
C GLY A 41 -3.10 6.86 13.43
N SER A 42 -3.48 6.07 14.45
CA SER A 42 -3.72 6.53 15.82
C SER A 42 -2.46 6.96 16.56
N ASP A 43 -1.28 6.53 16.12
CA ASP A 43 -0.03 6.95 16.73
C ASP A 43 0.32 8.36 16.23
N THR A 44 0.43 9.34 17.14
CA THR A 44 0.83 10.72 16.82
C THR A 44 -0.04 11.42 15.75
N VAL A 45 -1.36 11.27 15.85
CA VAL A 45 -2.38 11.80 14.91
C VAL A 45 -2.14 13.26 14.54
N ASP A 46 -1.75 14.10 15.51
CA ASP A 46 -1.54 15.53 15.29
C ASP A 46 -0.37 15.81 14.32
N VAL A 47 0.68 15.00 14.36
CA VAL A 47 1.81 15.12 13.44
C VAL A 47 1.39 14.75 12.02
N TRP A 48 0.64 13.65 11.87
CA TRP A 48 0.16 13.22 10.55
C TRP A 48 -0.84 14.20 9.95
N ASN A 49 -1.75 14.74 10.76
CA ASN A 49 -2.63 15.82 10.32
C ASN A 49 -1.85 17.06 9.93
N ALA A 50 -0.85 17.46 10.69
CA ALA A 50 -0.03 18.63 10.37
C ALA A 50 0.68 18.48 9.02
N ILE A 51 1.25 17.31 8.73
CA ILE A 51 1.88 17.01 7.44
C ILE A 51 0.84 17.05 6.30
N GLY A 52 -0.28 16.32 6.47
CA GLY A 52 -1.33 16.24 5.45
C GLY A 52 -1.93 17.61 5.10
N TYR A 53 -2.28 18.40 6.11
CA TYR A 53 -2.78 19.77 5.89
C TYR A 53 -1.73 20.68 5.26
N THR A 54 -0.46 20.49 5.59
CA THR A 54 0.61 21.28 4.99
C THR A 54 0.72 20.99 3.49
N PHE A 55 0.72 19.72 3.08
CA PHE A 55 0.71 19.36 1.65
C PHE A 55 -0.54 19.91 0.94
N MET A 56 -1.72 19.71 1.51
CA MET A 56 -2.96 20.23 0.93
C MET A 56 -2.92 21.75 0.70
N GLN A 57 -2.30 22.50 1.61
CA GLN A 57 -2.22 23.96 1.53
C GLN A 57 -1.10 24.47 0.62
N LYS A 58 0.03 23.77 0.57
CA LYS A 58 1.26 24.24 -0.09
C LYS A 58 1.49 23.60 -1.45
N ASP A 59 0.83 22.49 -1.73
CA ASP A 59 1.00 21.72 -2.96
C ASP A 59 -0.32 21.05 -3.40
N SER A 60 -1.31 21.87 -3.69
CA SER A 60 -2.65 21.40 -4.10
C SER A 60 -2.68 20.72 -5.49
N GLY A 61 -1.56 20.68 -6.18
CA GLY A 61 -1.42 20.01 -7.48
C GLY A 61 -1.14 18.51 -7.38
N HIS A 62 -0.78 18.02 -6.20
CA HIS A 62 -0.45 16.62 -5.98
C HIS A 62 -1.37 15.94 -4.97
N LEU A 63 -1.66 14.67 -5.22
CA LEU A 63 -2.49 13.86 -4.33
C LEU A 63 -1.74 13.49 -3.05
N VAL A 64 -2.48 13.43 -1.95
CA VAL A 64 -1.97 13.04 -0.63
C VAL A 64 -2.73 11.81 -0.14
N THR A 65 -1.99 10.83 0.36
CA THR A 65 -2.55 9.65 1.04
C THR A 65 -1.79 9.34 2.32
N PHE A 66 -2.24 8.30 3.03
CA PHE A 66 -1.57 7.82 4.24
C PHE A 66 -1.26 6.33 4.11
N HIS A 67 0.01 5.97 4.26
CA HIS A 67 0.47 4.58 4.29
C HIS A 67 0.33 4.01 5.71
N PRO A 68 -0.61 3.11 5.96
CA PRO A 68 -0.83 2.54 7.28
C PRO A 68 0.11 1.36 7.53
N ARG A 69 0.08 0.84 8.75
CA ARG A 69 0.74 -0.41 9.11
C ARG A 69 0.02 -1.61 8.47
N GLY A 70 0.77 -2.72 8.30
CA GLY A 70 0.25 -3.99 7.80
C GLY A 70 -1.08 -4.41 8.43
N ARG A 71 -2.01 -4.85 7.60
CA ARG A 71 -3.37 -5.30 7.95
C ARG A 71 -4.25 -4.20 8.55
N THR A 72 -4.04 -2.96 8.09
CA THR A 72 -4.84 -1.79 8.45
C THR A 72 -5.11 -0.91 7.23
N GLN A 73 -6.03 0.03 7.38
CA GLN A 73 -6.47 0.94 6.34
C GLN A 73 -6.35 2.39 6.83
N SER A 74 -5.95 3.30 5.95
CA SER A 74 -5.91 4.73 6.24
C SER A 74 -7.29 5.30 6.59
N SER A 75 -8.33 4.71 6.02
CA SER A 75 -9.73 5.08 6.23
C SER A 75 -10.15 4.99 7.69
N TRP A 76 -9.60 4.07 8.46
CA TRP A 76 -9.93 3.94 9.89
C TRP A 76 -9.65 5.21 10.71
N TRP A 77 -8.76 6.09 10.23
CA TRP A 77 -8.34 7.28 10.96
C TRP A 77 -8.54 8.58 10.21
N TYR A 78 -8.47 8.55 8.89
CA TYR A 78 -8.35 9.77 8.09
C TYR A 78 -9.34 9.88 6.94
N HIS A 79 -10.29 8.96 6.78
CA HIS A 79 -11.24 8.98 5.65
C HIS A 79 -11.93 10.32 5.46
N GLU A 80 -12.40 10.92 6.54
CA GLU A 80 -13.11 12.21 6.51
C GLU A 80 -12.18 13.43 6.47
N LYS A 81 -10.86 13.22 6.52
CA LYS A 81 -9.92 14.34 6.52
C LYS A 81 -9.83 14.92 5.11
N PRO A 82 -9.97 16.27 4.95
CA PRO A 82 -9.92 16.90 3.63
C PRO A 82 -8.55 16.81 2.95
N TRP A 83 -7.49 16.55 3.69
CA TRP A 83 -6.15 16.36 3.12
C TRP A 83 -5.92 14.95 2.57
N LEU A 84 -6.76 13.97 2.87
CA LEU A 84 -6.63 12.61 2.34
C LEU A 84 -7.41 12.53 1.03
N ASP A 85 -6.73 12.51 -0.10
CA ASP A 85 -7.37 12.46 -1.42
C ASP A 85 -7.87 11.06 -1.77
N PHE A 86 -7.15 10.03 -1.35
CA PHE A 86 -7.55 8.63 -1.54
C PHE A 86 -7.10 7.76 -0.36
N ASN A 87 -7.85 6.70 -0.11
CA ASN A 87 -7.51 5.72 0.91
C ASN A 87 -6.37 4.81 0.43
N MET A 88 -5.62 4.28 1.38
CA MET A 88 -4.62 3.25 1.15
C MET A 88 -4.72 2.20 2.25
N PHE A 89 -4.57 0.95 1.90
CA PHE A 89 -4.40 -0.13 2.86
C PHE A 89 -3.11 -0.89 2.61
N GLN A 90 -2.62 -1.53 3.65
CA GLN A 90 -1.52 -2.47 3.59
C GLN A 90 -2.07 -3.85 3.94
N SER A 91 -2.35 -4.68 2.94
CA SER A 91 -2.87 -6.04 3.17
C SER A 91 -1.82 -6.94 3.84
N GLY A 92 -0.54 -6.63 3.64
CA GLY A 92 0.57 -7.17 4.41
C GLY A 92 1.06 -8.53 3.91
N HIS A 93 1.83 -9.22 4.75
CA HIS A 93 2.62 -10.38 4.34
C HIS A 93 2.25 -11.68 5.07
N ARG A 94 1.11 -11.73 5.79
CA ARG A 94 0.67 -12.91 6.53
C ARG A 94 -0.29 -13.76 5.72
N ASN A 95 -0.20 -15.08 5.91
CA ASN A 95 -1.20 -16.03 5.43
C ASN A 95 -2.33 -16.19 6.46
N TYR A 96 -3.35 -17.02 6.14
CA TYR A 96 -4.50 -17.26 7.01
C TYR A 96 -4.11 -17.81 8.38
N ASP A 97 -3.15 -18.73 8.45
CA ASP A 97 -2.75 -19.37 9.70
C ASP A 97 -1.97 -18.43 10.65
N GLN A 98 -1.46 -17.33 10.11
CA GLN A 98 -0.68 -16.33 10.85
C GLN A 98 -1.53 -15.13 11.27
N ASP A 99 -2.78 -15.10 10.88
CA ASP A 99 -3.67 -13.99 11.20
C ASP A 99 -4.39 -14.26 12.52
N ASP A 100 -3.98 -13.55 13.53
CA ASP A 100 -4.36 -13.75 14.93
C ASP A 100 -5.30 -12.66 15.47
N THR A 101 -5.86 -11.82 14.59
CA THR A 101 -6.73 -10.72 14.99
C THR A 101 -8.05 -10.73 14.24
N GLU A 102 -9.14 -10.39 14.91
CA GLU A 102 -10.49 -10.29 14.33
C GLU A 102 -10.61 -9.17 13.26
N LEU A 103 -9.67 -8.22 13.25
CA LEU A 103 -9.65 -7.09 12.33
C LEU A 103 -8.82 -7.36 11.08
N SER A 104 -8.13 -8.49 11.02
CA SER A 104 -7.33 -8.87 9.86
C SER A 104 -8.08 -9.91 9.03
N TYR A 105 -7.78 -9.90 7.73
CA TYR A 105 -8.49 -10.74 6.77
C TYR A 105 -7.62 -11.85 6.18
N GLY A 106 -6.50 -12.17 6.83
CA GLY A 106 -5.55 -13.17 6.31
C GLY A 106 -5.08 -12.79 4.92
N GLU A 107 -5.29 -13.71 3.97
CA GLU A 107 -4.97 -13.47 2.56
C GLU A 107 -6.10 -12.77 1.78
N ASP A 108 -7.24 -12.48 2.39
CA ASP A 108 -8.40 -11.87 1.74
C ASP A 108 -8.24 -10.36 1.56
N ASN A 109 -7.23 -9.92 0.83
CA ASN A 109 -6.95 -8.50 0.61
C ASN A 109 -8.09 -7.74 -0.10
N TRP A 110 -8.94 -8.43 -0.82
CA TRP A 110 -10.15 -7.89 -1.44
C TRP A 110 -11.13 -7.28 -0.43
N ARG A 111 -11.16 -7.78 0.80
CA ARG A 111 -12.06 -7.28 1.86
C ARG A 111 -11.71 -5.87 2.32
N TYR A 112 -10.42 -5.49 2.31
CA TYR A 112 -10.00 -4.11 2.56
C TYR A 112 -10.51 -3.17 1.46
N ALA A 113 -10.43 -3.62 0.20
CA ALA A 113 -10.92 -2.85 -0.94
C ALA A 113 -12.43 -2.62 -0.86
N GLU A 114 -13.22 -3.67 -0.60
CA GLU A 114 -14.68 -3.56 -0.45
C GLU A 114 -15.06 -2.63 0.72
N THR A 115 -14.40 -2.77 1.87
CA THR A 115 -14.67 -1.90 3.03
C THR A 115 -14.48 -0.43 2.69
N ASP A 116 -13.38 -0.08 2.00
CA ASP A 116 -13.10 1.31 1.63
C ASP A 116 -14.01 1.80 0.50
N TYR A 117 -14.39 0.91 -0.44
CA TYR A 117 -15.23 1.24 -1.58
C TYR A 117 -16.64 1.71 -1.17
N ASP A 118 -17.18 1.15 -0.10
CA ASP A 118 -18.52 1.44 0.41
C ASP A 118 -18.59 2.69 1.30
N LEU A 119 -17.44 3.34 1.58
CA LEU A 119 -17.40 4.51 2.47
C LEU A 119 -17.93 5.78 1.79
N VAL A 120 -18.50 6.65 2.61
CA VAL A 120 -18.96 7.99 2.21
C VAL A 120 -18.21 9.04 3.05
N PRO A 121 -17.65 10.09 2.43
CA PRO A 121 -17.65 10.40 0.99
C PRO A 121 -16.85 9.38 0.18
N VAL A 122 -17.25 9.15 -1.07
CA VAL A 122 -16.53 8.21 -1.95
C VAL A 122 -15.10 8.70 -2.20
N LYS A 123 -14.14 7.85 -1.90
CA LYS A 123 -12.71 8.07 -2.22
C LYS A 123 -12.13 6.83 -2.88
N PRO A 124 -11.22 6.96 -3.86
CA PRO A 124 -10.46 5.81 -4.35
C PRO A 124 -9.72 5.12 -3.21
N THR A 125 -9.46 3.81 -3.36
CA THR A 125 -8.61 3.06 -2.43
C THR A 125 -7.52 2.29 -3.17
N LEU A 126 -6.34 2.15 -2.58
CA LEU A 126 -5.16 1.52 -3.18
C LEU A 126 -4.61 0.45 -2.24
N ASP A 127 -4.37 -0.77 -2.76
CA ASP A 127 -3.51 -1.74 -2.06
C ASP A 127 -2.05 -1.30 -2.21
N GLY A 128 -1.56 -0.57 -1.22
CA GLY A 128 -0.27 0.09 -1.27
C GLY A 128 0.90 -0.80 -0.86
N GLU A 129 0.62 -1.85 -0.07
CA GLU A 129 1.64 -2.82 0.32
C GLU A 129 1.00 -4.20 0.56
N PRO A 130 0.81 -4.98 -0.51
CA PRO A 130 0.42 -6.39 -0.44
C PRO A 130 1.62 -7.29 -0.09
N SER A 131 1.39 -8.60 -0.12
CA SER A 131 2.49 -9.56 -0.05
C SER A 131 3.44 -9.41 -1.22
N TYR A 132 4.75 -9.32 -0.93
CA TYR A 132 5.78 -9.15 -1.95
C TYR A 132 6.31 -10.49 -2.45
N GLU A 133 6.59 -10.56 -3.74
CA GLU A 133 7.25 -11.72 -4.33
C GLU A 133 8.61 -11.98 -3.64
N HIS A 134 8.87 -13.24 -3.30
CA HIS A 134 10.07 -13.66 -2.58
C HIS A 134 10.27 -13.12 -1.15
N ILE A 135 9.20 -12.69 -0.49
CA ILE A 135 9.19 -12.50 0.98
C ILE A 135 8.63 -13.77 1.64
N PRO A 136 9.17 -14.23 2.79
CA PRO A 136 8.56 -15.31 3.53
C PRO A 136 7.19 -14.91 4.09
N GLN A 137 6.26 -15.84 4.12
CA GLN A 137 4.96 -15.65 4.74
C GLN A 137 5.14 -15.29 6.22
N GLY A 138 4.51 -14.20 6.66
CA GLY A 138 4.73 -13.62 7.98
C GLY A 138 5.95 -12.71 8.10
N LEU A 139 6.69 -12.48 7.02
CA LEU A 139 7.78 -11.49 6.89
C LEU A 139 9.12 -11.91 7.52
N HIS A 140 9.13 -12.45 8.74
CA HIS A 140 10.36 -12.63 9.52
C HIS A 140 10.87 -14.06 9.62
N ASP A 141 10.00 -15.05 9.56
CA ASP A 141 10.36 -16.45 9.65
C ASP A 141 10.75 -17.03 8.29
N THR A 142 12.04 -17.17 8.06
CA THR A 142 12.60 -17.70 6.81
C THR A 142 12.39 -19.19 6.57
N LEU A 143 11.81 -19.91 7.53
CA LEU A 143 11.41 -21.31 7.40
C LEU A 143 10.02 -21.45 6.76
N GLN A 144 9.24 -20.38 6.76
CA GLN A 144 7.94 -20.35 6.09
C GLN A 144 8.07 -20.41 4.57
N PRO A 145 7.02 -20.86 3.87
CA PRO A 145 6.92 -20.69 2.42
C PRO A 145 7.12 -19.23 2.02
N TYR A 146 7.56 -19.00 0.80
CA TYR A 146 7.74 -17.66 0.24
C TYR A 146 6.63 -17.35 -0.75
N TRP A 147 6.12 -16.13 -0.70
CA TRP A 147 5.18 -15.66 -1.69
C TRP A 147 5.79 -15.73 -3.09
N ASN A 148 5.04 -16.27 -4.04
CA ASN A 148 5.48 -16.47 -5.41
C ASN A 148 4.66 -15.64 -6.40
N ASP A 149 4.95 -15.76 -7.68
CA ASP A 149 4.30 -15.01 -8.75
C ASP A 149 2.78 -15.27 -8.86
N ASN A 150 2.32 -16.48 -8.55
CA ASN A 150 0.89 -16.78 -8.53
C ASN A 150 0.18 -16.06 -7.39
N ASP A 151 0.82 -15.98 -6.22
CA ASP A 151 0.27 -15.30 -5.05
C ASP A 151 0.14 -13.80 -5.31
N VAL A 152 1.21 -13.13 -5.75
CA VAL A 152 1.16 -11.68 -6.01
C VAL A 152 0.20 -11.33 -7.15
N ARG A 153 0.06 -12.20 -8.15
CA ARG A 153 -0.94 -12.05 -9.22
C ARG A 153 -2.35 -12.16 -8.65
N ARG A 154 -2.64 -13.17 -7.82
CA ARG A 154 -3.93 -13.35 -7.13
C ARG A 154 -4.29 -12.10 -6.34
N TYR A 155 -3.39 -11.60 -5.51
CA TYR A 155 -3.59 -10.39 -4.72
C TYR A 155 -3.91 -9.18 -5.60
N ALA A 156 -3.17 -9.00 -6.70
CA ALA A 156 -3.39 -7.88 -7.61
C ALA A 156 -4.79 -7.92 -8.24
N TYR A 157 -5.23 -9.08 -8.72
CA TYR A 157 -6.57 -9.23 -9.29
C TYR A 157 -7.64 -9.06 -8.21
N TRP A 158 -7.50 -9.68 -7.06
CA TRP A 158 -8.48 -9.57 -5.98
C TRP A 158 -8.68 -8.12 -5.53
N SER A 159 -7.63 -7.38 -5.21
CA SER A 159 -7.74 -5.97 -4.84
C SER A 159 -8.45 -5.14 -5.91
N VAL A 160 -8.01 -5.26 -7.16
CA VAL A 160 -8.51 -4.41 -8.26
C VAL A 160 -9.94 -4.76 -8.64
N PHE A 161 -10.32 -6.04 -8.66
CA PHE A 161 -11.69 -6.46 -8.96
C PHE A 161 -12.68 -6.17 -7.82
N ALA A 162 -12.20 -6.09 -6.58
CA ALA A 162 -13.00 -5.67 -5.43
C ALA A 162 -13.25 -4.16 -5.35
N GLY A 163 -12.63 -3.36 -6.24
CA GLY A 163 -12.89 -1.91 -6.31
C GLY A 163 -11.68 -1.02 -6.09
N SER A 164 -10.50 -1.56 -5.77
CA SER A 164 -9.29 -0.73 -5.65
C SER A 164 -8.97 -0.01 -6.95
N CYS A 165 -8.49 1.22 -6.84
CA CYS A 165 -8.02 2.02 -7.97
C CYS A 165 -6.65 1.57 -8.49
N GLY A 166 -6.00 0.64 -7.80
CA GLY A 166 -4.70 0.12 -8.19
C GLY A 166 -4.13 -0.88 -7.19
N PHE A 167 -2.94 -1.34 -7.51
CA PHE A 167 -2.19 -2.32 -6.77
C PHE A 167 -0.70 -2.04 -6.89
N THR A 168 0.03 -2.09 -5.79
CA THR A 168 1.48 -1.89 -5.78
C THR A 168 2.18 -3.23 -5.74
N TYR A 169 2.82 -3.63 -6.81
CA TYR A 169 3.68 -4.82 -6.83
C TYR A 169 4.97 -4.57 -6.04
N GLY A 170 5.35 -5.52 -5.21
CA GLY A 170 6.61 -5.51 -4.49
C GLY A 170 7.41 -6.80 -4.65
N HIS A 171 8.72 -6.69 -4.49
CA HIS A 171 9.65 -7.81 -4.54
C HIS A 171 10.73 -7.65 -3.48
N ASN A 172 11.04 -8.74 -2.73
CA ASN A 172 11.93 -8.71 -1.59
C ASN A 172 13.32 -8.11 -1.89
N SER A 173 13.99 -8.57 -2.94
CA SER A 173 15.34 -8.08 -3.26
C SER A 173 15.34 -6.68 -3.86
N VAL A 174 14.27 -6.30 -4.56
CA VAL A 174 14.16 -4.98 -5.22
C VAL A 174 13.90 -3.88 -4.20
N MET A 175 12.99 -4.11 -3.22
CA MET A 175 12.66 -3.09 -2.21
C MET A 175 13.84 -2.66 -1.36
N GLN A 176 14.83 -3.54 -1.20
CA GLN A 176 16.04 -3.26 -0.41
C GLN A 176 17.29 -3.07 -1.26
N PHE A 177 17.17 -3.09 -2.60
CA PHE A 177 18.29 -3.00 -3.55
C PHE A 177 19.45 -3.95 -3.23
N TYR A 178 19.11 -5.18 -2.75
CA TYR A 178 20.10 -6.16 -2.32
C TYR A 178 21.09 -6.52 -3.44
N ARG A 179 22.39 -6.40 -3.17
CA ARG A 179 23.46 -6.53 -4.17
C ARG A 179 24.68 -7.29 -3.61
N PRO A 180 25.59 -7.75 -4.49
CA PRO A 180 26.87 -8.33 -4.06
C PRO A 180 27.66 -7.38 -3.14
N GLY A 181 28.18 -7.94 -2.06
CA GLY A 181 28.95 -7.18 -1.07
C GLY A 181 28.13 -6.65 0.11
N ASP A 182 26.80 -6.68 0.06
CA ASP A 182 25.98 -6.37 1.21
C ASP A 182 26.15 -7.46 2.28
N ARG A 183 26.30 -7.02 3.54
CA ARG A 183 26.59 -7.95 4.65
C ARG A 183 25.46 -8.92 4.93
N LYS A 184 24.23 -8.45 4.93
CA LYS A 184 23.03 -9.24 5.19
C LYS A 184 21.82 -8.50 4.63
N GLY A 185 21.05 -9.19 3.80
CA GLY A 185 19.73 -8.70 3.41
C GLY A 185 18.68 -8.97 4.48
N SER A 186 17.60 -8.21 4.43
CA SER A 186 16.44 -8.40 5.31
C SER A 186 15.49 -9.47 4.76
N PHE A 187 14.64 -10.00 5.65
CA PHE A 187 13.52 -10.88 5.29
C PHE A 187 13.89 -12.07 4.41
N GLY A 188 15.03 -12.72 4.72
CA GLY A 188 15.46 -13.94 4.03
C GLY A 188 15.64 -13.76 2.52
N VAL A 189 16.13 -12.60 2.05
CA VAL A 189 16.37 -12.33 0.65
C VAL A 189 17.29 -13.39 0.02
N ARG A 190 16.95 -13.87 -1.20
CA ARG A 190 17.57 -15.04 -1.84
C ARG A 190 18.32 -14.73 -3.12
N LYS A 191 18.13 -13.56 -3.71
CA LYS A 191 18.73 -13.12 -4.97
C LYS A 191 19.06 -11.64 -4.96
N PHE A 192 19.85 -11.18 -5.90
CA PHE A 192 20.15 -9.76 -6.04
C PHE A 192 19.00 -9.01 -6.74
N TRP A 193 18.90 -7.69 -6.50
CA TRP A 193 17.79 -6.88 -7.02
C TRP A 193 17.72 -6.89 -8.57
N PHE A 194 18.87 -6.88 -9.24
CA PHE A 194 18.92 -6.90 -10.71
C PHE A 194 18.50 -8.23 -11.33
N ASP A 195 18.53 -9.33 -10.55
CA ASP A 195 17.90 -10.61 -10.96
C ASP A 195 16.40 -10.57 -10.66
N GLY A 196 16.04 -10.02 -9.49
CA GLY A 196 14.65 -9.96 -9.03
C GLY A 196 13.72 -9.11 -9.90
N ILE A 197 14.21 -8.08 -10.58
CA ILE A 197 13.40 -7.29 -11.53
C ILE A 197 12.92 -8.09 -12.74
N HIS A 198 13.48 -9.26 -12.99
CA HIS A 198 13.10 -10.16 -14.06
C HIS A 198 12.21 -11.31 -13.62
N ASP A 199 11.82 -11.35 -12.33
CA ASP A 199 10.92 -12.37 -11.82
C ASP A 199 9.52 -12.28 -12.42
N PRO A 200 8.82 -13.41 -12.57
CA PRO A 200 7.61 -13.48 -13.38
C PRO A 200 6.47 -12.60 -12.86
N GLY A 201 6.35 -12.39 -11.54
CA GLY A 201 5.28 -11.57 -10.96
C GLY A 201 5.27 -10.15 -11.49
N ALA A 202 6.43 -9.49 -11.56
CA ALA A 202 6.56 -8.14 -12.13
C ALA A 202 6.06 -8.10 -13.59
N GLY A 203 6.51 -9.07 -14.39
CA GLY A 203 6.13 -9.18 -15.81
C GLY A 203 4.63 -9.45 -16.03
N GLN A 204 3.97 -10.09 -15.07
CA GLN A 204 2.55 -10.46 -15.15
C GLN A 204 1.62 -9.27 -14.84
N MET A 205 2.06 -8.25 -14.07
CA MET A 205 1.25 -7.07 -13.74
C MET A 205 0.78 -6.31 -14.99
N LYS A 206 1.51 -6.38 -16.10
CA LYS A 206 1.09 -5.79 -17.38
C LYS A 206 -0.23 -6.37 -17.92
N HIS A 207 -0.56 -7.62 -17.60
CA HIS A 207 -1.79 -8.26 -18.07
C HIS A 207 -3.00 -7.68 -17.34
N LEU A 208 -2.92 -7.49 -16.01
CA LEU A 208 -3.96 -6.81 -15.24
C LEU A 208 -4.17 -5.39 -15.75
N LYS A 209 -3.08 -4.62 -15.95
CA LYS A 209 -3.17 -3.27 -16.49
C LYS A 209 -3.85 -3.25 -17.86
N LYS A 210 -3.49 -4.15 -18.78
CA LYS A 210 -4.11 -4.23 -20.11
C LYS A 210 -5.60 -4.57 -20.01
N LEU A 211 -5.98 -5.49 -19.13
CA LEU A 211 -7.36 -5.87 -18.91
C LEU A 211 -8.17 -4.66 -18.40
N MET A 212 -7.68 -3.97 -17.38
CA MET A 212 -8.36 -2.80 -16.80
C MET A 212 -8.51 -1.65 -17.82
N LEU A 213 -7.56 -1.47 -18.72
CA LEU A 213 -7.58 -0.43 -19.76
C LEU A 213 -8.26 -0.86 -21.05
N SER A 214 -8.76 -2.10 -21.16
CA SER A 214 -9.53 -2.56 -22.32
C SER A 214 -10.96 -2.02 -22.37
N CYS A 215 -11.46 -1.51 -21.26
CA CYS A 215 -12.74 -0.85 -21.11
C CYS A 215 -12.53 0.53 -20.45
N PRO A 216 -13.53 1.43 -20.47
CA PRO A 216 -13.43 2.71 -19.77
C PRO A 216 -13.16 2.52 -18.29
N TYR A 217 -11.95 2.79 -17.88
CA TYR A 217 -11.46 2.49 -16.52
C TYR A 217 -12.30 3.14 -15.42
N PHE A 218 -12.73 4.39 -15.62
CA PHE A 218 -13.49 5.17 -14.63
C PHE A 218 -14.97 4.79 -14.54
N GLU A 219 -15.46 3.95 -15.47
CA GLU A 219 -16.85 3.45 -15.47
C GLU A 219 -16.96 2.07 -14.81
N ARG A 220 -15.86 1.55 -14.34
CA ARG A 220 -15.77 0.23 -13.72
C ARG A 220 -16.46 0.20 -12.35
N ILE A 221 -17.33 -0.77 -12.18
CA ILE A 221 -18.03 -1.05 -10.91
C ILE A 221 -17.76 -2.50 -10.52
N PRO A 222 -17.32 -2.80 -9.30
CA PRO A 222 -17.28 -4.17 -8.78
C PRO A 222 -18.70 -4.75 -8.73
N ASP A 223 -18.88 -5.96 -9.25
CA ASP A 223 -20.18 -6.62 -9.28
C ASP A 223 -20.06 -8.11 -8.96
N GLN A 224 -20.39 -8.46 -7.73
CA GLN A 224 -20.39 -9.85 -7.27
C GLN A 224 -21.62 -10.65 -7.73
N SER A 225 -22.67 -10.00 -8.25
CA SER A 225 -23.87 -10.67 -8.73
C SER A 225 -23.64 -11.59 -9.93
N LEU A 226 -22.54 -11.36 -10.65
CA LEU A 226 -22.10 -12.19 -11.78
C LEU A 226 -21.56 -13.56 -11.38
N ILE A 227 -21.26 -13.76 -10.08
CA ILE A 227 -20.71 -15.01 -9.54
C ILE A 227 -21.84 -15.80 -8.89
N ALA A 228 -22.13 -17.01 -9.37
CA ALA A 228 -23.29 -17.81 -8.99
C ALA A 228 -23.44 -18.03 -7.47
N ASN A 229 -22.34 -18.14 -6.74
CA ASN A 229 -22.33 -18.31 -5.28
C ASN A 229 -21.86 -17.03 -4.54
N GLN A 230 -21.77 -15.90 -5.22
CA GLN A 230 -21.25 -14.63 -4.68
C GLN A 230 -19.86 -14.74 -4.03
N GLY A 231 -19.04 -15.66 -4.54
CA GLY A 231 -17.71 -15.90 -3.99
C GLY A 231 -17.65 -16.66 -2.65
N LYS A 232 -18.78 -17.23 -2.22
CA LYS A 232 -18.88 -17.99 -0.95
C LYS A 232 -18.66 -19.48 -1.16
#